data_0f84101020bd4d2b38ddeb137b017760
#
_entry.id   0f84101020bd4d2b38ddeb137b017760
#
_cell.length_a   1.000
_cell.length_b   1.000
_cell.length_c   1.000
_cell.angle_alpha   90.00
_cell.angle_beta   90.00
_cell.angle_gamma   90.00
#
_symmetry.space_group_name_H-M   'P 1'
#
loop_
_entity.id
_entity.type
_entity.pdbx_description
1 polymer ?
#
loop_
_entity_poly.entity_id
_entity_poly.type
_entity_poly.pdbx_seq_one_letter_code
_entity_poly.pdbx_strand_id
1 'polypeptide(L)'
;MRDLKEIRKDIDKIDNQLIELFKQRMDCARDVGIYKQANNIPVLNEDRENEILDAVEEKGGEYGASARLLYSNIMELSRALQHNIVGSGKELKSVINNASTDIPSSGIKVAYQGIKGANGHEATLRLFPNGEAVNYKSFADVFSAVDNGEVAFGVLPVENSSAGSVSAVYDLILKHRFYIVKALDLPIDYCLAGLKQSAFEDIEIVWSHPQSLSQCAQYIADHGFDSVPCSNTAIAARDVAKEKRLNVAAICSYKACEEYGLKVLDNHLQDNDENTTRFIVISKKLYIPEDANRISLCFSLPHVTGSLYSLLCRFNSLGLNLTKIESRPRQGR
;
A
#
# COMPACT_ATOMS: atom_id res chain seq x y z
N MET A 1 26.33 47.92 -3.87
CA MET A 1 25.86 46.50 -3.87
C MET A 1 27.12 45.63 -3.65
N ARG A 2 27.08 44.72 -2.69
CA ARG A 2 28.24 43.81 -2.43
C ARG A 2 28.44 42.87 -3.62
N ASP A 3 29.71 42.52 -3.94
CA ASP A 3 30.03 41.57 -4.98
C ASP A 3 29.55 40.16 -4.59
N LEU A 4 28.99 39.43 -5.55
CA LEU A 4 28.46 38.07 -5.32
C LEU A 4 29.55 37.09 -4.82
N LYS A 5 30.78 37.23 -5.28
CA LYS A 5 31.89 36.38 -4.86
C LYS A 5 32.26 36.63 -3.35
N GLU A 6 32.16 37.85 -2.92
CA GLU A 6 32.38 38.19 -1.49
C GLU A 6 31.24 37.66 -0.62
N ILE A 7 30.00 37.82 -1.06
CA ILE A 7 28.83 37.29 -0.35
C ILE A 7 28.95 35.77 -0.18
N ARG A 8 29.33 35.05 -1.23
CA ARG A 8 29.50 33.57 -1.19
C ARG A 8 30.63 33.18 -0.20
N LYS A 9 31.75 33.90 -0.16
CA LYS A 9 32.81 33.61 0.81
C LYS A 9 32.35 33.82 2.28
N ASP A 10 31.52 34.84 2.51
CA ASP A 10 30.94 35.03 3.84
C ASP A 10 29.96 33.91 4.22
N ILE A 11 29.14 33.45 3.26
CA ILE A 11 28.25 32.30 3.45
C ILE A 11 29.04 31.04 3.78
N ASP A 12 30.09 30.72 3.01
CA ASP A 12 30.97 29.57 3.25
C ASP A 12 31.58 29.58 4.64
N LYS A 13 31.99 30.77 5.11
CA LYS A 13 32.53 30.93 6.45
C LYS A 13 31.49 30.71 7.56
N ILE A 14 30.28 31.21 7.35
CA ILE A 14 29.15 31.02 8.27
C ILE A 14 28.75 29.54 8.32
N ASP A 15 28.65 28.89 7.16
CA ASP A 15 28.28 27.47 7.04
C ASP A 15 29.30 26.59 7.81
N ASN A 16 30.59 26.86 7.71
CA ASN A 16 31.60 26.14 8.48
C ASN A 16 31.38 26.29 9.99
N GLN A 17 30.98 27.47 10.46
CA GLN A 17 30.69 27.69 11.88
C GLN A 17 29.38 26.95 12.29
N LEU A 18 28.36 27.00 11.47
CA LEU A 18 27.08 26.29 11.69
C LEU A 18 27.31 24.79 11.82
N ILE A 19 28.11 24.18 10.93
CA ILE A 19 28.43 22.74 10.98
C ILE A 19 29.13 22.38 12.29
N GLU A 20 30.11 23.15 12.73
CA GLU A 20 30.83 22.88 13.99
C GLU A 20 29.90 23.03 15.22
N LEU A 21 29.04 24.05 15.25
CA LEU A 21 28.05 24.22 16.31
C LEU A 21 26.98 23.12 16.31
N PHE A 22 26.57 22.70 15.12
CA PHE A 22 25.61 21.57 14.96
C PHE A 22 26.22 20.28 15.52
N LYS A 23 27.49 19.95 15.20
CA LYS A 23 28.18 18.77 15.73
C LYS A 23 28.22 18.79 17.25
N GLN A 24 28.64 19.89 17.84
CA GLN A 24 28.69 20.08 19.31
C GLN A 24 27.32 19.88 19.95
N ARG A 25 26.25 20.43 19.30
CA ARG A 25 24.87 20.27 19.77
C ARG A 25 24.41 18.81 19.69
N MET A 26 24.79 18.07 18.65
CA MET A 26 24.47 16.65 18.51
C MET A 26 25.23 15.78 19.50
N ASP A 27 26.48 16.15 19.89
CA ASP A 27 27.20 15.49 20.96
C ASP A 27 26.51 15.69 22.32
N CYS A 28 26.05 16.90 22.64
CA CYS A 28 25.20 17.14 23.83
C CYS A 28 23.89 16.31 23.77
N ALA A 29 23.26 16.18 22.57
CA ALA A 29 22.05 15.35 22.43
C ALA A 29 22.33 13.85 22.67
N ARG A 30 23.53 13.38 22.33
CA ARG A 30 24.01 12.02 22.65
C ARG A 30 24.12 11.84 24.17
N ASP A 31 24.77 12.77 24.87
CA ASP A 31 24.92 12.71 26.32
C ASP A 31 23.59 12.74 27.05
N VAL A 32 22.61 13.55 26.57
CA VAL A 32 21.23 13.55 27.07
C VAL A 32 20.58 12.19 26.83
N GLY A 33 20.79 11.56 25.67
CA GLY A 33 20.28 10.22 25.37
C GLY A 33 20.82 9.16 26.34
N ILE A 34 22.12 9.18 26.64
CA ILE A 34 22.77 8.29 27.61
C ILE A 34 22.17 8.50 29.01
N TYR A 35 22.05 9.76 29.44
CA TYR A 35 21.47 10.11 30.73
C TYR A 35 20.02 9.61 30.85
N LYS A 36 19.18 9.85 29.82
CA LYS A 36 17.79 9.39 29.80
C LYS A 36 17.69 7.87 29.84
N GLN A 37 18.55 7.17 29.13
CA GLN A 37 18.62 5.71 29.16
C GLN A 37 18.92 5.20 30.58
N ALA A 38 19.93 5.75 31.23
CA ALA A 38 20.34 5.34 32.58
C ALA A 38 19.27 5.61 33.64
N ASN A 39 18.44 6.64 33.46
CA ASN A 39 17.43 7.07 34.42
C ASN A 39 15.99 6.72 34.01
N ASN A 40 15.77 5.95 32.94
CA ASN A 40 14.45 5.60 32.39
C ASN A 40 13.57 6.82 32.10
N ILE A 41 14.14 7.94 31.62
CA ILE A 41 13.42 9.15 31.28
C ILE A 41 12.98 9.09 29.81
N PRO A 42 11.71 9.47 29.49
CA PRO A 42 11.26 9.56 28.10
C PRO A 42 12.11 10.51 27.25
N VAL A 43 12.27 10.16 25.96
CA VAL A 43 13.06 10.99 25.03
C VAL A 43 12.40 12.35 24.80
N LEU A 44 11.08 12.37 24.57
CA LEU A 44 10.33 13.61 24.36
C LEU A 44 10.12 14.36 25.69
N ASN A 45 10.40 15.66 25.68
CA ASN A 45 10.04 16.61 26.71
C ASN A 45 9.43 17.84 26.01
N GLU A 46 8.11 17.86 25.88
CA GLU A 46 7.37 18.87 25.12
C GLU A 46 7.56 20.28 25.69
N ASP A 47 7.55 20.43 27.03
CA ASP A 47 7.71 21.72 27.68
C ASP A 47 9.07 22.34 27.34
N ARG A 48 10.14 21.55 27.46
CA ARG A 48 11.48 22.01 27.15
C ARG A 48 11.67 22.33 25.67
N GLU A 49 11.06 21.56 24.79
CA GLU A 49 11.14 21.84 23.35
C GLU A 49 10.40 23.11 22.98
N ASN A 50 9.24 23.36 23.55
CA ASN A 50 8.47 24.59 23.35
C ASN A 50 9.24 25.83 23.87
N GLU A 51 9.83 25.76 25.07
CA GLU A 51 10.70 26.84 25.60
C GLU A 51 11.82 27.20 24.62
N ILE A 52 12.48 26.20 24.04
CA ILE A 52 13.57 26.42 23.07
C ILE A 52 13.05 27.08 21.81
N LEU A 53 11.92 26.58 21.27
CA LEU A 53 11.32 27.08 20.04
C LEU A 53 10.87 28.52 20.19
N ASP A 54 10.23 28.88 21.31
CA ASP A 54 9.77 30.22 21.58
C ASP A 54 10.97 31.21 21.75
N ALA A 55 11.98 30.78 22.48
CA ALA A 55 13.19 31.59 22.65
C ALA A 55 13.97 31.80 21.34
N VAL A 56 13.98 30.83 20.45
CA VAL A 56 14.64 30.93 19.15
C VAL A 56 13.84 31.80 18.19
N GLU A 57 12.54 31.74 18.22
CA GLU A 57 11.65 32.60 17.41
C GLU A 57 11.85 34.06 17.82
N GLU A 58 11.84 34.37 19.10
CA GLU A 58 12.08 35.71 19.63
C GLU A 58 13.47 36.26 19.23
N LYS A 59 14.51 35.44 19.43
CA LYS A 59 15.88 35.83 19.09
C LYS A 59 16.14 35.99 17.59
N GLY A 60 15.39 35.28 16.80
CA GLY A 60 15.50 35.31 15.34
C GLY A 60 15.00 36.59 14.68
N GLY A 61 14.24 37.43 15.40
CA GLY A 61 13.69 38.70 14.88
C GLY A 61 12.93 38.51 13.56
N GLU A 62 13.35 39.20 12.52
CA GLU A 62 12.72 39.08 11.19
C GLU A 62 12.80 37.66 10.60
N TYR A 63 13.75 36.83 11.03
CA TYR A 63 13.89 35.44 10.63
C TYR A 63 13.32 34.46 11.67
N GLY A 64 12.59 34.93 12.68
CA GLY A 64 12.12 34.13 13.82
C GLY A 64 11.38 32.86 13.42
N ALA A 65 10.40 32.97 12.53
CA ALA A 65 9.64 31.79 12.03
C ALA A 65 10.55 30.76 11.30
N SER A 66 11.52 31.25 10.51
CA SER A 66 12.50 30.37 9.84
C SER A 66 13.45 29.71 10.82
N ALA A 67 13.89 30.45 11.84
CA ALA A 67 14.73 29.93 12.91
C ALA A 67 13.99 28.87 13.75
N ARG A 68 12.71 29.08 14.06
CA ARG A 68 11.84 28.09 14.72
C ARG A 68 11.76 26.79 13.92
N LEU A 69 11.55 26.88 12.60
CA LEU A 69 11.50 25.72 11.72
C LEU A 69 12.83 24.97 11.68
N LEU A 70 13.95 25.68 11.55
CA LEU A 70 15.30 25.10 11.59
C LEU A 70 15.53 24.33 12.90
N TYR A 71 15.21 24.95 14.06
CA TYR A 71 15.39 24.31 15.35
C TYR A 71 14.44 23.14 15.59
N SER A 72 13.22 23.17 15.07
CA SER A 72 12.32 22.02 15.07
C SER A 72 12.96 20.81 14.37
N ASN A 73 13.58 21.02 13.20
CA ASN A 73 14.29 19.96 12.50
C ASN A 73 15.53 19.46 13.27
N ILE A 74 16.31 20.35 13.86
CA ILE A 74 17.48 19.98 14.69
C ILE A 74 17.04 19.15 15.90
N MET A 75 15.93 19.51 16.56
CA MET A 75 15.40 18.74 17.70
C MET A 75 14.89 17.38 17.26
N GLU A 76 14.27 17.28 16.09
CA GLU A 76 13.85 16.00 15.51
C GLU A 76 15.04 15.06 15.28
N LEU A 77 16.14 15.56 14.71
CA LEU A 77 17.38 14.80 14.55
C LEU A 77 17.98 14.39 15.91
N SER A 78 17.93 15.28 16.91
CA SER A 78 18.37 15.00 18.28
C SER A 78 17.55 13.89 18.93
N ARG A 79 16.20 13.90 18.76
CA ARG A 79 15.33 12.84 19.25
C ARG A 79 15.63 11.51 18.55
N ALA A 80 15.84 11.52 17.24
CA ALA A 80 16.19 10.31 16.49
C ALA A 80 17.48 9.66 17.04
N LEU A 81 18.51 10.47 17.32
CA LEU A 81 19.75 10.01 17.96
C LEU A 81 19.49 9.41 19.35
N GLN A 82 18.74 10.13 20.21
CA GLN A 82 18.39 9.67 21.55
C GLN A 82 17.58 8.37 21.53
N HIS A 83 16.60 8.22 20.62
CA HIS A 83 15.84 6.98 20.45
C HIS A 83 16.71 5.79 20.08
N ASN A 84 17.73 5.99 19.25
CA ASN A 84 18.70 4.94 18.94
C ASN A 84 19.50 4.50 20.18
N ILE A 85 19.89 5.46 21.04
CA ILE A 85 20.64 5.20 22.29
C ILE A 85 19.77 4.49 23.31
N VAL A 86 18.57 5.02 23.57
CA VAL A 86 17.60 4.42 24.53
C VAL A 86 17.13 3.04 24.05
N GLY A 87 17.29 2.74 22.75
CA GLY A 87 16.89 1.47 22.17
C GLY A 87 15.38 1.37 21.97
N SER A 88 14.74 2.47 21.58
CA SER A 88 13.32 2.50 21.22
C SER A 88 13.00 1.51 20.11
N GLY A 89 11.79 0.94 20.15
CA GLY A 89 11.34 -0.03 19.14
C GLY A 89 11.96 -1.43 19.29
N LYS A 90 12.43 -1.81 20.45
CA LYS A 90 13.01 -3.15 20.72
C LYS A 90 12.07 -4.28 20.34
N GLU A 91 10.78 -4.14 20.64
CA GLU A 91 9.76 -5.14 20.28
C GLU A 91 9.65 -5.31 18.76
N LEU A 92 9.52 -4.19 18.02
CA LEU A 92 9.46 -4.23 16.56
C LEU A 92 10.76 -4.78 15.95
N LYS A 93 11.93 -4.37 16.47
CA LYS A 93 13.22 -4.92 16.04
C LYS A 93 13.30 -6.44 16.31
N SER A 94 12.81 -6.89 17.45
CA SER A 94 12.75 -8.33 17.76
C SER A 94 11.85 -9.08 16.77
N VAL A 95 10.68 -8.54 16.44
CA VAL A 95 9.76 -9.15 15.45
C VAL A 95 10.43 -9.22 14.08
N ILE A 96 11.10 -8.16 13.64
CA ILE A 96 11.82 -8.11 12.37
C ILE A 96 12.97 -9.12 12.34
N ASN A 97 13.79 -9.16 13.38
CA ASN A 97 14.96 -10.08 13.47
C ASN A 97 14.55 -11.56 13.54
N ASN A 98 13.35 -11.86 14.03
CA ASN A 98 12.79 -13.20 14.10
C ASN A 98 11.88 -13.55 12.90
N ALA A 99 11.74 -12.65 11.93
CA ALA A 99 10.96 -12.92 10.74
C ALA A 99 11.61 -14.02 9.89
N SER A 100 10.78 -14.90 9.32
CA SER A 100 11.27 -15.92 8.39
C SER A 100 11.56 -15.27 7.04
N THR A 101 12.64 -15.69 6.38
CA THR A 101 12.94 -15.29 4.99
C THR A 101 12.12 -16.08 3.97
N ASP A 102 11.75 -17.32 4.32
CA ASP A 102 11.04 -18.23 3.42
C ASP A 102 9.54 -18.18 3.62
N ILE A 103 8.82 -17.77 2.59
CA ILE A 103 7.36 -17.88 2.53
C ILE A 103 7.01 -19.29 2.03
N PRO A 104 6.25 -20.11 2.80
CA PRO A 104 5.81 -21.42 2.35
C PRO A 104 5.04 -21.31 1.03
N SER A 105 5.40 -22.17 0.05
CA SER A 105 4.80 -22.16 -1.29
C SER A 105 4.02 -23.42 -1.64
N SER A 106 4.14 -24.50 -0.84
CA SER A 106 3.48 -25.80 -1.07
C SER A 106 2.89 -26.35 0.21
N GLY A 107 1.87 -27.17 0.08
CA GLY A 107 1.18 -27.80 1.23
C GLY A 107 0.40 -26.80 2.10
N ILE A 108 0.08 -25.64 1.57
CA ILE A 108 -0.63 -24.55 2.26
C ILE A 108 -1.95 -24.22 1.61
N LYS A 109 -2.90 -23.77 2.42
CA LYS A 109 -4.15 -23.18 1.95
C LYS A 109 -4.03 -21.67 1.89
N VAL A 110 -4.52 -21.07 0.81
CA VAL A 110 -4.48 -19.64 0.56
C VAL A 110 -5.88 -19.14 0.23
N ALA A 111 -6.40 -18.24 1.04
CA ALA A 111 -7.73 -17.67 0.86
C ALA A 111 -7.74 -16.55 -0.20
N TYR A 112 -8.82 -16.49 -0.98
CA TYR A 112 -9.12 -15.34 -1.83
C TYR A 112 -10.61 -15.03 -1.82
N GLN A 113 -10.99 -13.80 -2.16
CA GLN A 113 -12.41 -13.42 -2.26
C GLN A 113 -12.91 -13.67 -3.68
N GLY A 114 -14.12 -14.21 -3.80
CA GLY A 114 -14.83 -14.42 -5.06
C GLY A 114 -15.01 -15.88 -5.41
N ILE A 115 -15.06 -16.18 -6.69
CA ILE A 115 -15.22 -17.54 -7.22
C ILE A 115 -14.04 -17.92 -8.11
N LYS A 116 -13.95 -19.17 -8.52
CA LYS A 116 -12.95 -19.61 -9.50
C LYS A 116 -13.05 -18.76 -10.77
N GLY A 117 -11.91 -18.44 -11.37
CA GLY A 117 -11.83 -17.56 -12.54
C GLY A 117 -11.84 -16.06 -12.24
N ALA A 118 -12.17 -15.61 -11.01
CA ALA A 118 -12.05 -14.20 -10.64
C ALA A 118 -10.57 -13.76 -10.55
N ASN A 119 -10.31 -12.45 -10.67
CA ASN A 119 -8.95 -11.90 -10.58
C ASN A 119 -8.24 -12.27 -9.27
N GLY A 120 -8.98 -12.36 -8.14
CA GLY A 120 -8.45 -12.85 -6.88
C GLY A 120 -7.97 -14.31 -6.93
N HIS A 121 -8.70 -15.17 -7.67
CA HIS A 121 -8.27 -16.55 -7.93
C HIS A 121 -6.98 -16.59 -8.76
N GLU A 122 -6.94 -15.83 -9.84
CA GLU A 122 -5.76 -15.73 -10.71
C GLU A 122 -4.53 -15.21 -9.96
N ALA A 123 -4.70 -14.12 -9.20
CA ALA A 123 -3.63 -13.59 -8.36
C ALA A 123 -3.11 -14.64 -7.36
N THR A 124 -4.01 -15.42 -6.76
CA THR A 124 -3.65 -16.49 -5.83
C THR A 124 -2.82 -17.59 -6.49
N LEU A 125 -3.21 -18.03 -7.68
CA LEU A 125 -2.48 -19.06 -8.43
C LEU A 125 -1.10 -18.57 -8.88
N ARG A 126 -0.97 -17.29 -9.27
CA ARG A 126 0.33 -16.69 -9.64
C ARG A 126 1.26 -16.53 -8.44
N LEU A 127 0.73 -16.14 -7.28
CA LEU A 127 1.50 -15.94 -6.05
C LEU A 127 1.91 -17.25 -5.38
N PHE A 128 1.03 -18.26 -5.47
CA PHE A 128 1.19 -19.57 -4.84
C PHE A 128 0.81 -20.71 -5.81
N PRO A 129 1.64 -20.98 -6.83
CA PRO A 129 1.29 -21.96 -7.87
C PRO A 129 1.14 -23.39 -7.34
N ASN A 130 1.75 -23.71 -6.19
CA ASN A 130 1.69 -25.04 -5.54
C ASN A 130 0.82 -25.02 -4.27
N GLY A 131 0.11 -23.93 -3.99
CA GLY A 131 -0.83 -23.79 -2.88
C GLY A 131 -2.25 -24.20 -3.27
N GLU A 132 -3.04 -24.60 -2.28
CA GLU A 132 -4.49 -24.82 -2.46
C GLU A 132 -5.24 -23.48 -2.35
N ALA A 133 -5.81 -23.00 -3.45
CA ALA A 133 -6.60 -21.78 -3.47
C ALA A 133 -8.02 -22.05 -2.92
N VAL A 134 -8.40 -21.37 -1.83
CA VAL A 134 -9.70 -21.53 -1.15
C VAL A 134 -10.50 -20.23 -1.28
N ASN A 135 -11.71 -20.33 -1.85
CA ASN A 135 -12.56 -19.16 -2.08
C ASN A 135 -13.44 -18.80 -0.87
N TYR A 136 -13.61 -17.51 -0.66
CA TYR A 136 -14.51 -16.94 0.36
C TYR A 136 -15.44 -15.89 -0.27
N LYS A 137 -16.60 -15.63 0.38
CA LYS A 137 -17.61 -14.72 -0.16
C LYS A 137 -17.21 -13.25 -0.05
N SER A 138 -16.60 -12.86 1.05
CA SER A 138 -16.22 -11.47 1.35
C SER A 138 -14.76 -11.33 1.74
N PHE A 139 -14.24 -10.10 1.68
CA PHE A 139 -12.93 -9.79 2.22
C PHE A 139 -12.84 -10.09 3.72
N ALA A 140 -13.90 -9.79 4.48
CA ALA A 140 -13.95 -10.07 5.91
C ALA A 140 -13.81 -11.57 6.21
N ASP A 141 -14.39 -12.44 5.39
CA ASP A 141 -14.27 -13.89 5.56
C ASP A 141 -12.81 -14.36 5.32
N VAL A 142 -12.11 -13.76 4.33
CA VAL A 142 -10.68 -14.04 4.10
C VAL A 142 -9.86 -13.66 5.32
N PHE A 143 -10.07 -12.47 5.91
CA PHE A 143 -9.39 -12.06 7.12
C PHE A 143 -9.69 -12.98 8.30
N SER A 144 -10.94 -13.39 8.46
CA SER A 144 -11.38 -14.31 9.52
C SER A 144 -10.73 -15.69 9.36
N ALA A 145 -10.64 -16.22 8.14
CA ALA A 145 -10.00 -17.50 7.86
C ALA A 145 -8.51 -17.50 8.19
N VAL A 146 -7.80 -16.40 7.89
CA VAL A 146 -6.39 -16.22 8.29
C VAL A 146 -6.30 -16.08 9.81
N ASP A 147 -7.22 -15.35 10.43
CA ASP A 147 -7.23 -15.16 11.89
C ASP A 147 -7.46 -16.46 12.66
N ASN A 148 -8.38 -17.28 12.19
CA ASN A 148 -8.69 -18.58 12.76
C ASN A 148 -7.62 -19.65 12.45
N GLY A 149 -6.68 -19.38 11.55
CA GLY A 149 -5.67 -20.36 11.13
C GLY A 149 -6.19 -21.44 10.18
N GLU A 150 -7.37 -21.23 9.57
CA GLU A 150 -7.95 -22.14 8.56
C GLU A 150 -7.12 -22.15 7.28
N VAL A 151 -6.47 -21.01 6.98
CA VAL A 151 -5.56 -20.80 5.87
C VAL A 151 -4.30 -20.08 6.34
N ALA A 152 -3.18 -20.32 5.66
CA ALA A 152 -1.90 -19.69 6.01
C ALA A 152 -1.81 -18.22 5.56
N PHE A 153 -2.43 -17.91 4.41
CA PHE A 153 -2.37 -16.61 3.76
C PHE A 153 -3.72 -16.21 3.19
N GLY A 154 -3.91 -14.88 3.04
CA GLY A 154 -5.04 -14.32 2.30
C GLY A 154 -4.55 -13.42 1.16
N VAL A 155 -5.12 -13.56 -0.04
CA VAL A 155 -4.83 -12.72 -1.20
C VAL A 155 -5.99 -11.77 -1.44
N LEU A 156 -5.71 -10.47 -1.47
CA LEU A 156 -6.72 -9.41 -1.49
C LEU A 156 -6.30 -8.25 -2.42
N PRO A 157 -7.22 -7.68 -3.20
CA PRO A 157 -6.96 -6.47 -3.98
C PRO A 157 -6.90 -5.27 -3.02
N VAL A 158 -5.93 -4.38 -3.22
CA VAL A 158 -5.83 -3.13 -2.44
C VAL A 158 -6.02 -1.89 -3.29
N GLU A 159 -5.75 -1.99 -4.59
CA GLU A 159 -5.81 -0.86 -5.51
C GLU A 159 -6.03 -1.35 -6.94
N ASN A 160 -6.82 -0.61 -7.68
CA ASN A 160 -6.92 -0.75 -9.13
C ASN A 160 -6.58 0.60 -9.77
N SER A 161 -5.79 0.60 -10.84
CA SER A 161 -5.30 1.82 -11.49
C SER A 161 -6.43 2.73 -12.02
N SER A 162 -7.59 2.17 -12.36
CA SER A 162 -8.75 2.89 -12.87
C SER A 162 -9.79 3.23 -11.79
N ALA A 163 -9.97 2.34 -10.78
CA ALA A 163 -11.01 2.47 -9.75
C ALA A 163 -10.47 3.00 -8.41
N GLY A 164 -9.14 3.09 -8.26
CA GLY A 164 -8.50 3.56 -7.03
C GLY A 164 -8.43 2.50 -5.93
N SER A 165 -8.39 2.96 -4.69
CA SER A 165 -8.16 2.13 -3.50
C SER A 165 -9.37 1.31 -3.08
N VAL A 166 -9.14 0.05 -2.70
CA VAL A 166 -10.16 -0.84 -2.13
C VAL A 166 -10.27 -0.58 -0.63
N SER A 167 -11.03 0.45 -0.28
CA SER A 167 -11.15 0.98 1.10
C SER A 167 -11.50 -0.08 2.13
N ALA A 168 -12.39 -1.02 1.82
CA ALA A 168 -12.80 -2.09 2.72
C ALA A 168 -11.63 -3.01 3.13
N VAL A 169 -10.66 -3.24 2.26
CA VAL A 169 -9.48 -4.06 2.58
C VAL A 169 -8.55 -3.30 3.51
N TYR A 170 -8.33 -2.00 3.30
CA TYR A 170 -7.53 -1.18 4.22
C TYR A 170 -8.14 -1.13 5.62
N ASP A 171 -9.46 -1.00 5.74
CA ASP A 171 -10.15 -1.00 7.05
C ASP A 171 -9.97 -2.33 7.78
N LEU A 172 -9.98 -3.44 7.06
CA LEU A 172 -9.73 -4.78 7.63
C LEU A 172 -8.25 -4.97 8.03
N ILE A 173 -7.29 -4.46 7.25
CA ILE A 173 -5.87 -4.46 7.62
C ILE A 173 -5.66 -3.73 8.95
N LEU A 174 -6.27 -2.54 9.10
CA LEU A 174 -6.21 -1.75 10.34
C LEU A 174 -6.80 -2.51 11.53
N LYS A 175 -7.92 -3.18 11.32
CA LYS A 175 -8.64 -3.93 12.36
C LYS A 175 -7.85 -5.16 12.84
N HIS A 176 -7.35 -5.98 11.90
CA HIS A 176 -6.70 -7.26 12.22
C HIS A 176 -5.20 -7.15 12.45
N ARG A 177 -4.55 -6.06 12.00
CA ARG A 177 -3.10 -5.79 12.15
C ARG A 177 -2.21 -6.91 11.61
N PHE A 178 -2.63 -7.54 10.51
CA PHE A 178 -1.82 -8.54 9.83
C PHE A 178 -0.67 -7.91 9.05
N TYR A 179 0.34 -8.73 8.77
CA TYR A 179 1.47 -8.32 7.96
C TYR A 179 1.17 -8.50 6.48
N ILE A 180 1.63 -7.55 5.66
CA ILE A 180 1.68 -7.68 4.21
C ILE A 180 3.04 -8.30 3.88
N VAL A 181 3.04 -9.50 3.31
CA VAL A 181 4.25 -10.31 3.12
C VAL A 181 4.64 -10.47 1.66
N LYS A 182 3.73 -10.21 0.74
CA LYS A 182 3.97 -10.26 -0.71
C LYS A 182 2.98 -9.35 -1.43
N ALA A 183 3.33 -8.91 -2.65
CA ALA A 183 2.43 -8.16 -3.51
C ALA A 183 2.58 -8.62 -4.97
N LEU A 184 1.52 -8.42 -5.74
CA LEU A 184 1.48 -8.69 -7.17
C LEU A 184 0.68 -7.59 -7.87
N ASP A 185 1.26 -6.98 -8.88
CA ASP A 185 0.53 -6.12 -9.81
C ASP A 185 0.02 -7.02 -10.96
N LEU A 186 -1.31 -7.26 -10.99
CA LEU A 186 -1.96 -8.10 -11.98
C LEU A 186 -2.55 -7.22 -13.07
N PRO A 187 -2.05 -7.30 -14.32
CA PRO A 187 -2.70 -6.67 -15.46
C PRO A 187 -4.11 -7.24 -15.63
N ILE A 188 -5.09 -6.36 -15.85
CA ILE A 188 -6.48 -6.72 -16.08
C ILE A 188 -6.76 -6.58 -17.56
N ASP A 189 -6.93 -7.71 -18.20
CA ASP A 189 -7.23 -7.83 -19.61
C ASP A 189 -8.56 -8.57 -19.78
N TYR A 190 -9.44 -8.02 -20.59
CA TYR A 190 -10.77 -8.57 -20.83
C TYR A 190 -10.88 -9.20 -22.21
N CYS A 191 -11.55 -10.35 -22.25
CA CYS A 191 -11.97 -10.99 -23.48
C CYS A 191 -13.49 -11.10 -23.56
N LEU A 192 -13.99 -11.16 -24.79
CA LEU A 192 -15.38 -11.55 -25.09
C LEU A 192 -15.45 -13.08 -25.12
N ALA A 193 -16.18 -13.67 -24.18
CA ALA A 193 -16.24 -15.11 -24.00
C ALA A 193 -17.68 -15.61 -24.26
N GLY A 194 -17.86 -16.42 -25.28
CA GLY A 194 -19.13 -17.04 -25.64
C GLY A 194 -19.11 -18.57 -25.51
N LEU A 195 -20.22 -19.22 -25.80
CA LEU A 195 -20.29 -20.68 -25.88
C LEU A 195 -19.35 -21.16 -27.02
N LYS A 196 -18.94 -22.43 -26.97
CA LYS A 196 -18.06 -23.00 -28.01
C LYS A 196 -18.70 -22.94 -29.41
N GLN A 197 -20.04 -22.98 -29.48
CA GLN A 197 -20.82 -22.92 -30.72
C GLN A 197 -21.15 -21.49 -31.15
N SER A 198 -20.97 -20.48 -30.30
CA SER A 198 -21.23 -19.08 -30.65
C SER A 198 -20.21 -18.58 -31.69
N ALA A 199 -20.67 -17.83 -32.67
CA ALA A 199 -19.84 -17.01 -33.53
C ALA A 199 -19.92 -15.56 -33.03
N PHE A 200 -18.93 -14.76 -33.39
CA PHE A 200 -18.89 -13.35 -32.97
C PHE A 200 -20.10 -12.56 -33.47
N GLU A 201 -20.51 -12.86 -34.69
CA GLU A 201 -21.63 -12.23 -35.40
C GLU A 201 -22.98 -12.52 -34.76
N ASP A 202 -23.07 -13.58 -33.95
CA ASP A 202 -24.32 -13.97 -33.28
C ASP A 202 -24.55 -13.19 -31.99
N ILE A 203 -23.52 -12.47 -31.47
CA ILE A 203 -23.58 -11.84 -30.15
C ILE A 203 -24.36 -10.53 -30.21
N GLU A 204 -25.37 -10.46 -29.35
CA GLU A 204 -26.24 -9.28 -29.18
C GLU A 204 -26.13 -8.71 -27.77
N ILE A 205 -25.83 -9.56 -26.77
CA ILE A 205 -25.88 -9.19 -25.35
C ILE A 205 -24.57 -9.57 -24.65
N VAL A 206 -23.99 -8.63 -23.86
CA VAL A 206 -22.79 -8.87 -23.07
C VAL A 206 -23.08 -8.74 -21.58
N TRP A 207 -22.59 -9.70 -20.81
CA TRP A 207 -22.72 -9.73 -19.34
C TRP A 207 -21.39 -9.46 -18.69
N SER A 208 -21.34 -8.57 -17.71
CA SER A 208 -20.13 -8.33 -16.90
C SER A 208 -20.42 -7.54 -15.63
N HIS A 209 -19.38 -7.33 -14.83
CA HIS A 209 -19.44 -6.39 -13.71
C HIS A 209 -19.59 -4.94 -14.22
N PRO A 210 -20.37 -4.06 -13.54
CA PRO A 210 -20.58 -2.68 -13.99
C PRO A 210 -19.29 -1.92 -14.29
N GLN A 211 -18.25 -2.09 -13.47
CA GLN A 211 -16.95 -1.48 -13.71
C GLN A 211 -16.30 -1.98 -15.00
N SER A 212 -16.37 -3.28 -15.29
CA SER A 212 -15.78 -3.84 -16.52
C SER A 212 -16.57 -3.43 -17.75
N LEU A 213 -17.90 -3.33 -17.64
CA LEU A 213 -18.73 -2.76 -18.72
C LEU A 213 -18.36 -1.30 -19.01
N SER A 214 -18.09 -0.51 -17.97
CA SER A 214 -17.63 0.87 -18.13
C SER A 214 -16.22 0.97 -18.72
N GLN A 215 -15.34 0.02 -18.43
CA GLN A 215 -13.97 -0.03 -18.97
C GLN A 215 -13.89 -0.56 -20.41
N CYS A 216 -14.96 -1.12 -20.93
CA CYS A 216 -15.13 -1.59 -22.31
C CYS A 216 -16.26 -0.84 -23.03
N ALA A 217 -16.60 0.38 -22.59
CA ALA A 217 -17.77 1.09 -23.06
C ALA A 217 -17.69 1.41 -24.56
N GLN A 218 -16.52 1.81 -25.05
CA GLN A 218 -16.32 2.10 -26.47
C GLN A 218 -16.51 0.84 -27.31
N TYR A 219 -15.89 -0.28 -26.88
CA TYR A 219 -16.04 -1.57 -27.58
C TYR A 219 -17.51 -2.02 -27.66
N ILE A 220 -18.25 -1.91 -26.55
CA ILE A 220 -19.68 -2.26 -26.49
C ILE A 220 -20.49 -1.40 -27.45
N ALA A 221 -20.23 -0.10 -27.50
CA ALA A 221 -20.93 0.84 -28.36
C ALA A 221 -20.63 0.62 -29.83
N ASP A 222 -19.37 0.38 -30.21
CA ASP A 222 -18.94 0.16 -31.59
C ASP A 222 -19.58 -1.09 -32.22
N HIS A 223 -19.89 -2.10 -31.39
CA HIS A 223 -20.53 -3.33 -31.84
C HIS A 223 -22.05 -3.37 -31.59
N GLY A 224 -22.60 -2.35 -30.93
CA GLY A 224 -24.04 -2.26 -30.67
C GLY A 224 -24.57 -3.30 -29.70
N PHE A 225 -23.74 -3.79 -28.77
CA PHE A 225 -24.17 -4.82 -27.81
C PHE A 225 -25.01 -4.20 -26.68
N ASP A 226 -26.08 -4.92 -26.30
CA ASP A 226 -26.78 -4.65 -25.06
C ASP A 226 -25.99 -5.20 -23.88
N SER A 227 -25.96 -4.44 -22.76
CA SER A 227 -25.19 -4.83 -21.59
C SER A 227 -26.05 -5.20 -20.40
N VAL A 228 -25.69 -6.28 -19.69
CA VAL A 228 -26.36 -6.74 -18.47
C VAL A 228 -25.37 -6.78 -17.30
N PRO A 229 -25.61 -6.03 -16.22
CA PRO A 229 -24.72 -6.00 -15.08
C PRO A 229 -24.81 -7.28 -14.24
N CYS A 230 -23.65 -7.81 -13.88
CA CYS A 230 -23.46 -8.93 -12.97
C CYS A 230 -22.61 -8.52 -11.76
N SER A 231 -22.70 -9.25 -10.68
CA SER A 231 -21.95 -8.93 -9.43
C SER A 231 -20.43 -9.17 -9.54
N ASN A 232 -19.96 -9.93 -10.56
CA ASN A 232 -18.55 -10.23 -10.81
C ASN A 232 -18.36 -10.71 -12.25
N THR A 233 -17.21 -10.44 -12.87
CA THR A 233 -16.87 -10.86 -14.23
C THR A 233 -16.84 -12.38 -14.40
N ALA A 234 -16.29 -13.10 -13.41
CA ALA A 234 -16.26 -14.57 -13.43
C ALA A 234 -17.65 -15.18 -13.21
N ILE A 235 -18.55 -14.49 -12.47
CA ILE A 235 -19.95 -14.87 -12.34
C ILE A 235 -20.64 -14.72 -13.70
N ALA A 236 -20.39 -13.65 -14.43
CA ALA A 236 -20.91 -13.46 -15.78
C ALA A 236 -20.48 -14.62 -16.70
N ALA A 237 -19.20 -14.99 -16.72
CA ALA A 237 -18.69 -16.11 -17.49
C ALA A 237 -19.37 -17.44 -17.11
N ARG A 238 -19.48 -17.71 -15.79
CA ARG A 238 -20.17 -18.91 -15.30
C ARG A 238 -21.63 -18.98 -15.75
N ASP A 239 -22.33 -17.87 -15.67
CA ASP A 239 -23.76 -17.81 -15.92
C ASP A 239 -24.05 -17.86 -17.44
N VAL A 240 -23.21 -17.24 -18.28
CA VAL A 240 -23.24 -17.43 -19.75
C VAL A 240 -23.04 -18.91 -20.13
N ALA A 241 -22.09 -19.60 -19.49
CA ALA A 241 -21.86 -21.02 -19.72
C ALA A 241 -23.09 -21.88 -19.38
N LYS A 242 -23.94 -21.48 -18.42
CA LYS A 242 -25.16 -22.18 -18.01
C LYS A 242 -26.36 -21.82 -18.84
N GLU A 243 -26.47 -20.58 -19.32
CA GLU A 243 -27.61 -20.04 -20.04
C GLU A 243 -27.86 -20.72 -21.40
N LYS A 244 -26.81 -21.25 -22.04
CA LYS A 244 -26.83 -21.93 -23.33
C LYS A 244 -27.43 -21.12 -24.48
N ARG A 245 -27.44 -19.81 -24.40
CA ARG A 245 -27.86 -18.89 -25.47
C ARG A 245 -26.66 -18.52 -26.32
N LEU A 246 -26.77 -18.69 -27.64
CA LEU A 246 -25.64 -18.40 -28.56
C LEU A 246 -25.41 -16.92 -28.76
N ASN A 247 -26.42 -16.06 -28.53
CA ASN A 247 -26.34 -14.62 -28.69
C ASN A 247 -25.92 -13.86 -27.42
N VAL A 248 -25.43 -14.58 -26.39
CA VAL A 248 -24.96 -13.98 -25.14
C VAL A 248 -23.49 -14.31 -24.91
N ALA A 249 -22.69 -13.29 -24.59
CA ALA A 249 -21.28 -13.44 -24.22
C ALA A 249 -20.98 -12.77 -22.87
N ALA A 250 -19.88 -13.16 -22.24
CA ALA A 250 -19.36 -12.50 -21.06
C ALA A 250 -18.13 -11.64 -21.41
N ILE A 251 -18.04 -10.44 -20.86
CA ILE A 251 -16.78 -9.71 -20.78
C ILE A 251 -16.10 -10.14 -19.48
N CYS A 252 -15.02 -10.89 -19.58
CA CYS A 252 -14.36 -11.49 -18.43
C CYS A 252 -12.84 -11.66 -18.67
N SER A 253 -12.10 -12.16 -17.65
CA SER A 253 -10.69 -12.53 -17.81
C SER A 253 -10.55 -13.83 -18.62
N TYR A 254 -9.40 -14.02 -19.27
CA TYR A 254 -9.07 -15.30 -19.92
C TYR A 254 -9.17 -16.49 -18.95
N LYS A 255 -8.79 -16.27 -17.69
CA LYS A 255 -8.88 -17.31 -16.66
C LYS A 255 -10.32 -17.72 -16.37
N ALA A 256 -11.26 -16.79 -16.36
CA ALA A 256 -12.68 -17.10 -16.23
C ALA A 256 -13.21 -17.83 -17.47
N CYS A 257 -12.83 -17.41 -18.68
CA CYS A 257 -13.16 -18.07 -19.91
C CYS A 257 -12.72 -19.56 -19.90
N GLU A 258 -11.48 -19.83 -19.53
CA GLU A 258 -10.91 -21.17 -19.40
C GLU A 258 -11.66 -22.02 -18.34
N GLU A 259 -11.86 -21.45 -17.12
CA GLU A 259 -12.48 -22.16 -15.99
C GLU A 259 -13.90 -22.64 -16.28
N TYR A 260 -14.67 -21.88 -17.06
CA TYR A 260 -16.04 -22.19 -17.39
C TYR A 260 -16.22 -22.82 -18.78
N GLY A 261 -15.12 -23.12 -19.47
CA GLY A 261 -15.12 -23.83 -20.76
C GLY A 261 -15.76 -23.04 -21.90
N LEU A 262 -15.70 -21.71 -21.81
CA LEU A 262 -16.12 -20.81 -22.87
C LEU A 262 -15.06 -20.71 -23.98
N LYS A 263 -15.42 -20.13 -25.12
CA LYS A 263 -14.53 -19.80 -26.23
C LYS A 263 -14.28 -18.28 -26.23
N VAL A 264 -13.04 -17.89 -26.38
CA VAL A 264 -12.69 -16.47 -26.63
C VAL A 264 -13.14 -16.13 -28.06
N LEU A 265 -14.01 -15.15 -28.18
CA LEU A 265 -14.53 -14.64 -29.46
C LEU A 265 -13.73 -13.41 -29.90
N ASP A 266 -13.31 -12.57 -28.94
CA ASP A 266 -12.47 -11.40 -29.15
C ASP A 266 -11.65 -11.09 -27.87
N ASN A 267 -10.62 -10.25 -27.97
CA ASN A 267 -9.69 -9.99 -26.91
C ASN A 267 -9.26 -8.51 -26.89
N HIS A 268 -8.65 -8.07 -25.76
CA HIS A 268 -8.22 -6.69 -25.54
C HIS A 268 -9.36 -5.67 -25.69
N LEU A 269 -10.45 -5.89 -24.96
CA LEU A 269 -11.68 -5.13 -25.08
C LEU A 269 -11.69 -3.80 -24.32
N GLN A 270 -10.73 -3.62 -23.40
CA GLN A 270 -10.68 -2.47 -22.52
C GLN A 270 -10.25 -1.20 -23.27
N ASP A 271 -10.88 -0.08 -22.93
CA ASP A 271 -10.59 1.24 -23.50
C ASP A 271 -9.22 1.78 -23.06
N ASN A 272 -8.60 1.19 -22.01
CA ASN A 272 -7.29 1.57 -21.49
C ASN A 272 -6.46 0.32 -21.16
N ASP A 273 -5.33 0.17 -21.84
CA ASP A 273 -4.42 -0.97 -21.70
C ASP A 273 -3.60 -0.95 -20.39
N GLU A 274 -3.57 0.16 -19.65
CA GLU A 274 -2.82 0.29 -18.38
C GLU A 274 -3.63 -0.15 -17.15
N ASN A 275 -4.72 -0.92 -17.33
CA ASN A 275 -5.53 -1.38 -16.22
C ASN A 275 -4.82 -2.47 -15.42
N THR A 276 -4.45 -2.15 -14.21
CA THR A 276 -3.74 -3.06 -13.30
C THR A 276 -4.38 -3.07 -11.93
N THR A 277 -4.52 -4.25 -11.33
CA THR A 277 -4.96 -4.40 -9.94
C THR A 277 -3.79 -4.88 -9.08
N ARG A 278 -3.48 -4.14 -8.04
CA ARG A 278 -2.50 -4.56 -7.03
C ARG A 278 -3.15 -5.46 -6.02
N PHE A 279 -2.64 -6.69 -5.92
CA PHE A 279 -2.98 -7.66 -4.88
C PHE A 279 -1.88 -7.72 -3.83
N ILE A 280 -2.28 -7.94 -2.59
CA ILE A 280 -1.37 -8.19 -1.47
C ILE A 280 -1.65 -9.54 -0.85
N VAL A 281 -0.63 -10.10 -0.21
CA VAL A 281 -0.72 -11.29 0.62
C VAL A 281 -0.65 -10.87 2.08
N ILE A 282 -1.69 -11.21 2.84
CA ILE A 282 -1.74 -11.01 4.29
C ILE A 282 -1.40 -12.27 5.05
N SER A 283 -0.74 -12.12 6.21
CA SER A 283 -0.40 -13.21 7.14
C SER A 283 -0.37 -12.72 8.59
N LYS A 284 -0.66 -13.61 9.53
CA LYS A 284 -0.44 -13.37 10.98
C LYS A 284 1.05 -13.36 11.34
N LYS A 285 1.87 -14.10 10.59
CA LYS A 285 3.30 -14.19 10.78
C LYS A 285 4.02 -13.25 9.81
N LEU A 286 5.03 -12.55 10.29
CA LEU A 286 5.89 -11.72 9.45
C LEU A 286 6.87 -12.60 8.67
N TYR A 287 6.93 -12.36 7.36
CA TYR A 287 7.93 -12.91 6.46
C TYR A 287 8.65 -11.75 5.77
N ILE A 288 9.97 -11.81 5.70
CA ILE A 288 10.79 -10.81 5.03
C ILE A 288 11.75 -11.55 4.09
N PRO A 289 11.33 -11.83 2.84
CA PRO A 289 12.21 -12.44 1.84
C PRO A 289 13.44 -11.59 1.57
N GLU A 290 14.54 -12.21 1.12
CA GLU A 290 15.80 -11.51 0.82
C GLU A 290 15.65 -10.46 -0.29
N ASP A 291 14.71 -10.66 -1.22
CA ASP A 291 14.37 -9.75 -2.31
C ASP A 291 13.34 -8.68 -1.91
N ALA A 292 12.93 -8.60 -0.65
CA ALA A 292 11.97 -7.61 -0.18
C ALA A 292 12.51 -6.18 -0.37
N ASN A 293 11.83 -5.40 -1.21
CA ASN A 293 12.24 -4.06 -1.61
C ASN A 293 11.20 -2.97 -1.31
N ARG A 294 10.07 -3.35 -0.69
CA ARG A 294 8.99 -2.42 -0.31
C ARG A 294 8.51 -2.69 1.10
N ILE A 295 8.11 -1.64 1.79
CA ILE A 295 7.54 -1.70 3.14
C ILE A 295 6.18 -1.02 3.11
N SER A 296 5.16 -1.68 3.64
CA SER A 296 3.86 -1.08 3.94
C SER A 296 3.80 -0.74 5.42
N LEU A 297 3.59 0.53 5.74
CA LEU A 297 3.50 1.03 7.10
C LEU A 297 2.09 1.55 7.37
N CYS A 298 1.53 1.18 8.51
CA CYS A 298 0.32 1.77 9.02
C CYS A 298 0.57 2.34 10.43
N PHE A 299 0.29 3.61 10.60
CA PHE A 299 0.54 4.32 11.86
C PHE A 299 -0.51 5.41 12.10
N SER A 300 -0.61 5.87 13.33
CA SER A 300 -1.36 7.07 13.68
C SER A 300 -0.42 8.17 14.14
N LEU A 301 -0.73 9.41 13.78
CA LEU A 301 0.02 10.59 14.20
C LEU A 301 -0.74 11.36 15.28
N PRO A 302 -0.05 12.08 16.17
CA PRO A 302 -0.68 13.07 17.03
C PRO A 302 -1.42 14.11 16.20
N HIS A 303 -2.58 14.57 16.68
CA HIS A 303 -3.37 15.59 15.97
C HIS A 303 -2.90 17.00 16.34
N VAL A 304 -1.66 17.31 15.97
CA VAL A 304 -1.02 18.61 16.16
C VAL A 304 -0.38 19.11 14.87
N THR A 305 -0.24 20.42 14.75
CA THR A 305 0.39 21.04 13.58
C THR A 305 1.80 20.48 13.34
N GLY A 306 2.09 20.14 12.09
CA GLY A 306 3.43 19.65 11.70
C GLY A 306 3.69 18.16 11.89
N SER A 307 2.78 17.36 12.51
CA SER A 307 3.01 15.93 12.73
C SER A 307 3.32 15.14 11.47
N LEU A 308 2.57 15.37 10.39
CA LEU A 308 2.84 14.71 9.10
C LEU A 308 4.15 15.21 8.49
N TYR A 309 4.44 16.50 8.57
CA TYR A 309 5.69 17.07 8.08
C TYR A 309 6.90 16.43 8.77
N SER A 310 6.90 16.32 10.10
CA SER A 310 7.97 15.69 10.87
C SER A 310 8.20 14.24 10.47
N LEU A 311 7.15 13.49 10.20
CA LEU A 311 7.28 12.11 9.72
C LEU A 311 7.90 12.06 8.31
N LEU A 312 7.42 12.91 7.39
CA LEU A 312 7.95 12.96 6.02
C LEU A 312 9.42 13.38 6.00
N CYS A 313 9.84 14.29 6.88
CA CYS A 313 11.25 14.66 7.06
C CYS A 313 12.11 13.47 7.47
N ARG A 314 11.60 12.56 8.31
CA ARG A 314 12.32 11.33 8.68
C ARG A 314 12.51 10.38 7.51
N PHE A 315 11.48 10.15 6.70
CA PHE A 315 11.62 9.33 5.49
C PHE A 315 12.65 9.93 4.54
N ASN A 316 12.60 11.26 4.32
CA ASN A 316 13.55 11.95 3.48
C ASN A 316 14.99 11.83 4.01
N SER A 317 15.22 12.03 5.33
CA SER A 317 16.55 11.95 5.94
C SER A 317 17.17 10.54 5.89
N LEU A 318 16.33 9.52 5.78
CA LEU A 318 16.74 8.13 5.62
C LEU A 318 16.85 7.70 4.14
N GLY A 319 16.60 8.61 3.18
CA GLY A 319 16.61 8.32 1.75
C GLY A 319 15.47 7.39 1.31
N LEU A 320 14.38 7.30 2.09
CA LEU A 320 13.24 6.46 1.78
C LEU A 320 12.27 7.19 0.86
N ASN A 321 12.03 6.63 -0.32
CA ASN A 321 11.03 7.12 -1.26
C ASN A 321 9.64 6.59 -0.92
N LEU A 322 8.64 7.47 -0.89
CA LEU A 322 7.23 7.11 -0.70
C LEU A 322 6.58 6.92 -2.06
N THR A 323 6.10 5.71 -2.33
CA THR A 323 5.37 5.39 -3.58
C THR A 323 3.87 5.58 -3.44
N LYS A 324 3.34 5.55 -2.21
CA LYS A 324 1.94 5.80 -1.90
C LYS A 324 1.79 6.35 -0.48
N ILE A 325 0.89 7.31 -0.32
CA ILE A 325 0.41 7.78 0.98
C ILE A 325 -1.12 7.85 0.93
N GLU A 326 -1.77 7.29 1.92
CA GLU A 326 -3.24 7.28 2.01
C GLU A 326 -3.65 7.52 3.46
N SER A 327 -4.59 8.44 3.67
CA SER A 327 -5.16 8.70 4.98
C SER A 327 -6.49 7.96 5.15
N ARG A 328 -6.71 7.39 6.33
CA ARG A 328 -7.96 6.75 6.68
C ARG A 328 -8.54 7.38 7.95
N PRO A 329 -9.86 7.61 8.02
CA PRO A 329 -10.49 8.09 9.22
C PRO A 329 -10.26 7.14 10.39
N ARG A 330 -9.92 7.69 11.56
CA ARG A 330 -9.86 6.89 12.79
C ARG A 330 -11.27 6.73 13.32
N GLN A 331 -11.76 5.49 13.40
CA GLN A 331 -13.06 5.21 14.01
C GLN A 331 -13.04 5.62 15.49
N GLY A 332 -14.01 6.41 15.91
CA GLY A 332 -14.19 6.82 17.32
C GLY A 332 -13.66 8.21 17.68
N ARG A 333 -13.49 9.12 16.71
CA ARG A 333 -13.34 10.57 16.95
C ARG A 333 -14.35 11.35 16.14
#